data_49e4993e68d52da6dd5e44d15df2d940
#
_entry.id   49e4993e68d52da6dd5e44d15df2d940
#
_cell.length_a   1.000
_cell.length_b   1.000
_cell.length_c   1.000
_cell.angle_alpha   90.00
_cell.angle_beta   90.00
_cell.angle_gamma   90.00
#
_symmetry.space_group_name_H-M   'P 1'
#
loop_
_entity.id
_entity.type
_entity.pdbx_description
1 polymer ?
#
loop_
_entity_poly.entity_id
_entity_poly.type
_entity_poly.pdbx_seq_one_letter_code
_entity_poly.pdbx_strand_id
1 'polypeptide(L)'
;MESVRWLHLWGFYRMKNVVIVGAGKEGKGTFGDIFYENKWNITFIDKDENVINSLNEKNSYIVEALYENYNEKHIIDHYHAYLIDDYTNSYESILNADVIVLALYPEDIKEALSKLKFSLQKRIKSNYEQKLTILCGTNKNHMMSKLENFLLDDLKIEKEWYCSNVALRDMIIRRSSNSDAKDAVQLTTKIVQTLLIQSPVYFDVSKFKWFELNNNLEMMKDIKLFTYNSPHAACAYVGYKYGYQTIEEASKNKDIKTIMEACVLEAKKGILSSFEITAEELDDFVDAPKPNGEEREYITRVALDPIRKLSRNDRLTGIAMICMENNIECPNLIKAIAYGMSYDCKEDISAKKIQNLILEKGIKKAISDVIGVDEMHPIIKKIQNEYLKIR
;
A
#
# COMPACT_ATOMS: atom_id res chain seq x y z
N MET A 1 27.66 -57.50 14.53
CA MET A 1 26.39 -57.15 13.88
C MET A 1 25.76 -56.00 14.66
N GLU A 2 26.06 -54.75 14.28
CA GLU A 2 25.35 -53.54 14.69
C GLU A 2 26.04 -52.36 14.02
N SER A 3 25.80 -52.24 12.74
CA SER A 3 26.25 -51.06 11.95
C SER A 3 25.26 -50.75 10.84
N VAL A 4 24.05 -50.40 11.21
CA VAL A 4 23.09 -49.78 10.29
C VAL A 4 22.02 -49.09 11.13
N ARG A 5 22.17 -47.78 11.39
CA ARG A 5 21.00 -46.91 11.77
C ARG A 5 21.41 -45.47 12.08
N TRP A 6 22.25 -44.83 11.24
CA TRP A 6 22.49 -43.39 11.33
C TRP A 6 22.35 -42.68 9.97
N LEU A 7 21.34 -43.02 9.18
CA LEU A 7 21.14 -42.45 7.83
C LEU A 7 19.74 -41.87 7.59
N HIS A 8 19.06 -41.37 8.62
CA HIS A 8 17.75 -40.72 8.40
C HIS A 8 17.50 -39.55 9.33
N LEU A 9 18.39 -38.55 9.40
CA LEU A 9 18.08 -37.29 10.11
C LEU A 9 18.67 -36.01 9.44
N TRP A 10 19.11 -36.11 8.21
CA TRP A 10 19.37 -34.91 7.42
C TRP A 10 18.18 -34.73 6.46
N GLY A 11 17.05 -34.22 6.98
CA GLY A 11 16.07 -33.55 6.13
C GLY A 11 16.81 -32.42 5.45
N PHE A 12 17.04 -32.54 4.13
CA PHE A 12 17.51 -31.43 3.31
C PHE A 12 16.53 -30.29 3.49
N TYR A 13 16.90 -29.31 4.30
CA TYR A 13 16.18 -28.03 4.35
C TYR A 13 16.31 -27.40 2.95
N ARG A 14 15.31 -27.61 2.11
CA ARG A 14 15.20 -26.92 0.83
C ARG A 14 15.21 -25.43 1.13
N MET A 15 16.14 -24.69 0.53
CA MET A 15 16.10 -23.24 0.59
C MET A 15 14.75 -22.74 0.03
N LYS A 16 14.16 -21.80 0.72
CA LYS A 16 12.90 -21.22 0.32
C LYS A 16 13.10 -20.19 -0.80
N ASN A 17 12.14 -20.10 -1.70
CA ASN A 17 12.22 -19.24 -2.87
C ASN A 17 11.16 -18.13 -2.81
N VAL A 18 11.59 -16.90 -3.00
CA VAL A 18 10.69 -15.76 -3.19
C VAL A 18 10.86 -15.17 -4.58
N VAL A 19 9.74 -14.89 -5.22
CA VAL A 19 9.68 -14.11 -6.46
C VAL A 19 9.11 -12.74 -6.13
N ILE A 20 9.85 -11.67 -6.38
CA ILE A 20 9.45 -10.29 -6.17
C ILE A 20 9.12 -9.68 -7.52
N VAL A 21 7.84 -9.45 -7.78
CA VAL A 21 7.34 -8.82 -9.01
C VAL A 21 7.25 -7.32 -8.78
N GLY A 22 8.04 -6.56 -9.51
CA GLY A 22 8.31 -5.15 -9.30
C GLY A 22 9.65 -4.94 -8.58
N ALA A 23 10.74 -4.77 -9.35
CA ALA A 23 12.09 -4.52 -8.83
C ALA A 23 12.40 -3.03 -8.62
N GLY A 24 11.37 -2.23 -8.32
CA GLY A 24 11.50 -0.82 -7.96
C GLY A 24 12.03 -0.60 -6.54
N LYS A 25 11.83 0.60 -6.01
CA LYS A 25 12.32 1.00 -4.67
C LYS A 25 11.84 0.05 -3.57
N GLU A 26 10.53 -0.23 -3.52
CA GLU A 26 9.96 -1.13 -2.51
C GLU A 26 10.36 -2.59 -2.75
N GLY A 27 10.38 -3.05 -3.99
CA GLY A 27 10.80 -4.42 -4.32
C GLY A 27 12.22 -4.72 -3.86
N LYS A 28 13.18 -3.85 -4.18
CA LYS A 28 14.58 -3.98 -3.78
C LYS A 28 14.81 -3.60 -2.31
N GLY A 29 14.39 -2.38 -1.92
CA GLY A 29 14.75 -1.79 -0.63
C GLY A 29 13.97 -2.33 0.56
N THR A 30 12.75 -2.83 0.35
CA THR A 30 11.94 -3.42 1.43
C THR A 30 11.94 -4.94 1.35
N PHE A 31 11.40 -5.51 0.28
CA PHE A 31 11.21 -6.96 0.21
C PHE A 31 12.52 -7.71 -0.06
N GLY A 32 13.33 -7.23 -1.00
CA GLY A 32 14.64 -7.83 -1.29
C GLY A 32 15.52 -7.87 -0.05
N ASP A 33 15.57 -6.78 0.70
CA ASP A 33 16.29 -6.68 1.96
C ASP A 33 15.80 -7.69 3.01
N ILE A 34 14.49 -7.72 3.27
CA ILE A 34 13.90 -8.63 4.28
C ILE A 34 14.15 -10.11 3.94
N PHE A 35 13.94 -10.51 2.69
CA PHE A 35 14.14 -11.90 2.29
C PHE A 35 15.62 -12.29 2.23
N TYR A 36 16.51 -11.36 1.89
CA TYR A 36 17.96 -11.57 1.92
C TYR A 36 18.47 -11.80 3.34
N GLU A 37 18.05 -10.99 4.33
CA GLU A 37 18.37 -11.20 5.75
C GLU A 37 17.95 -12.59 6.24
N ASN A 38 16.85 -13.12 5.68
CA ASN A 38 16.33 -14.46 6.02
C ASN A 38 16.87 -15.59 5.16
N LYS A 39 17.88 -15.32 4.32
CA LYS A 39 18.59 -16.32 3.48
C LYS A 39 17.67 -17.07 2.51
N TRP A 40 16.71 -16.37 1.92
CA TRP A 40 15.88 -16.92 0.87
C TRP A 40 16.54 -16.71 -0.50
N ASN A 41 16.28 -17.64 -1.43
CA ASN A 41 16.61 -17.42 -2.84
C ASN A 41 15.67 -16.36 -3.41
N ILE A 42 16.23 -15.27 -3.91
CA ILE A 42 15.45 -14.13 -4.42
C ILE A 42 15.49 -14.14 -5.94
N THR A 43 14.31 -13.99 -6.55
CA THR A 43 14.20 -13.67 -7.97
C THR A 43 13.39 -12.40 -8.13
N PHE A 44 13.97 -11.40 -8.76
CA PHE A 44 13.27 -10.19 -9.20
C PHE A 44 12.68 -10.38 -10.59
N ILE A 45 11.45 -9.92 -10.78
CA ILE A 45 10.78 -9.86 -12.08
C ILE A 45 10.26 -8.44 -12.29
N ASP A 46 10.60 -7.81 -13.40
CA ASP A 46 10.10 -6.48 -13.74
C ASP A 46 9.81 -6.37 -15.25
N LYS A 47 8.98 -5.41 -15.64
CA LYS A 47 8.74 -5.05 -17.05
C LYS A 47 9.74 -4.03 -17.58
N ASP A 48 10.46 -3.34 -16.71
CA ASP A 48 11.45 -2.31 -17.06
C ASP A 48 12.80 -2.95 -17.33
N GLU A 49 13.20 -2.94 -18.61
CA GLU A 49 14.46 -3.51 -19.06
C GLU A 49 15.69 -2.84 -18.41
N ASN A 50 15.65 -1.53 -18.16
CA ASN A 50 16.76 -0.81 -17.52
C ASN A 50 16.98 -1.30 -16.09
N VAL A 51 15.89 -1.56 -15.35
CA VAL A 51 15.96 -2.09 -13.98
C VAL A 51 16.60 -3.47 -13.95
N ILE A 52 16.17 -4.37 -14.85
CA ILE A 52 16.69 -5.73 -14.93
C ILE A 52 18.14 -5.75 -15.40
N ASN A 53 18.49 -4.97 -16.41
CA ASN A 53 19.87 -4.86 -16.91
C ASN A 53 20.79 -4.32 -15.82
N SER A 54 20.38 -3.28 -15.08
CA SER A 54 21.18 -2.72 -13.99
C SER A 54 21.45 -3.77 -12.89
N LEU A 55 20.46 -4.57 -12.51
CA LEU A 55 20.63 -5.65 -11.54
C LEU A 55 21.59 -6.73 -12.05
N ASN A 56 21.46 -7.16 -13.30
CA ASN A 56 22.27 -8.21 -13.89
C ASN A 56 23.72 -7.77 -14.15
N GLU A 57 23.94 -6.52 -14.57
CA GLU A 57 25.29 -5.98 -14.81
C GLU A 57 26.07 -5.78 -13.51
N LYS A 58 25.42 -5.29 -12.46
CA LYS A 58 26.06 -5.03 -11.17
C LYS A 58 26.19 -6.27 -10.29
N ASN A 59 25.35 -7.30 -10.49
CA ASN A 59 25.30 -8.53 -9.68
C ASN A 59 25.18 -8.31 -8.17
N SER A 60 24.99 -7.08 -7.73
CA SER A 60 24.76 -6.69 -6.34
C SER A 60 24.13 -5.31 -6.27
N TYR A 61 23.41 -5.03 -5.19
CA TYR A 61 22.95 -3.71 -4.86
C TYR A 61 23.03 -3.46 -3.34
N ILE A 62 22.95 -2.19 -2.95
CA ILE A 62 23.14 -1.76 -1.57
C ILE A 62 21.82 -1.22 -1.03
N VAL A 63 21.46 -1.67 0.17
CA VAL A 63 20.39 -1.06 0.97
C VAL A 63 21.01 -0.51 2.24
N GLU A 64 20.93 0.80 2.43
CA GLU A 64 21.23 1.45 3.68
C GLU A 64 19.97 1.46 4.55
N ALA A 65 19.95 0.60 5.54
CA ALA A 65 18.84 0.45 6.48
C ALA A 65 18.99 1.48 7.61
N LEU A 66 18.06 2.43 7.66
CA LEU A 66 18.06 3.53 8.62
C LEU A 66 17.12 3.16 9.79
N TYR A 67 17.69 2.83 10.93
CA TYR A 67 16.98 2.61 12.18
C TYR A 67 16.95 3.93 12.98
N GLU A 68 16.23 3.96 14.08
CA GLU A 68 16.08 5.16 14.90
C GLU A 68 17.43 5.69 15.44
N ASN A 69 18.33 4.80 15.86
CA ASN A 69 19.58 5.16 16.55
C ASN A 69 20.84 4.71 15.83
N TYR A 70 20.75 3.99 14.72
CA TYR A 70 21.89 3.48 13.96
C TYR A 70 21.51 3.18 12.52
N ASN A 71 22.51 3.03 11.66
CA ASN A 71 22.33 2.61 10.27
C ASN A 71 23.09 1.31 10.03
N GLU A 72 22.54 0.47 9.19
CA GLU A 72 23.20 -0.74 8.69
C GLU A 72 23.27 -0.69 7.17
N LYS A 73 24.31 -1.28 6.60
CA LYS A 73 24.50 -1.39 5.16
C LYS A 73 24.45 -2.85 4.75
N HIS A 74 23.41 -3.21 4.00
CA HIS A 74 23.23 -4.54 3.46
C HIS A 74 23.69 -4.56 1.99
N ILE A 75 24.54 -5.51 1.63
CA ILE A 75 24.95 -5.78 0.25
C ILE A 75 24.22 -7.03 -0.20
N ILE A 76 23.27 -6.88 -1.10
CA ILE A 76 22.45 -7.96 -1.62
C ILE A 76 23.06 -8.40 -2.95
N ASP A 77 23.61 -9.63 -3.01
CA ASP A 77 24.42 -10.14 -4.12
C ASP A 77 24.00 -11.54 -4.62
N HIS A 78 23.12 -12.24 -3.90
CA HIS A 78 22.65 -13.57 -4.28
C HIS A 78 21.18 -13.50 -4.73
N TYR A 79 20.94 -13.09 -5.96
CA TYR A 79 19.61 -13.04 -6.56
C TYR A 79 19.66 -13.33 -8.07
N HIS A 80 18.49 -13.55 -8.65
CA HIS A 80 18.27 -13.56 -10.10
C HIS A 80 17.36 -12.41 -10.47
N ALA A 81 17.49 -11.88 -11.70
CA ALA A 81 16.63 -10.83 -12.19
C ALA A 81 16.24 -11.09 -13.66
N TYR A 82 14.95 -11.12 -13.95
CA TYR A 82 14.39 -11.46 -15.26
C TYR A 82 13.31 -10.48 -15.68
N LEU A 83 13.20 -10.25 -16.99
CA LEU A 83 12.05 -9.56 -17.56
C LEU A 83 10.78 -10.41 -17.37
N ILE A 84 9.66 -9.74 -17.14
CA ILE A 84 8.36 -10.41 -16.95
C ILE A 84 7.92 -11.21 -18.18
N ASP A 85 8.43 -10.84 -19.36
CA ASP A 85 8.17 -11.51 -20.63
C ASP A 85 9.26 -12.58 -20.98
N ASP A 86 10.25 -12.79 -20.12
CA ASP A 86 11.18 -13.92 -20.23
C ASP A 86 10.52 -15.20 -19.71
N TYR A 87 9.70 -15.81 -20.57
CA TYR A 87 8.95 -17.02 -20.22
C TYR A 87 9.80 -18.26 -19.97
N THR A 88 11.10 -18.22 -20.18
CA THR A 88 12.00 -19.33 -19.91
C THR A 88 12.51 -19.30 -18.47
N ASN A 89 13.19 -18.22 -18.07
CA ASN A 89 13.87 -18.12 -16.79
C ASN A 89 12.93 -17.66 -15.66
N SER A 90 12.06 -16.69 -15.92
CA SER A 90 11.05 -16.26 -14.94
C SER A 90 10.07 -17.38 -14.61
N TYR A 91 9.77 -18.25 -15.58
CA TYR A 91 8.88 -19.37 -15.44
C TYR A 91 9.33 -20.36 -14.34
N GLU A 92 10.57 -20.83 -14.38
CA GLU A 92 11.07 -21.77 -13.38
C GLU A 92 11.06 -21.21 -11.96
N SER A 93 11.35 -19.91 -11.84
CA SER A 93 11.31 -19.22 -10.56
C SER A 93 9.90 -19.20 -9.96
N ILE A 94 8.87 -18.94 -10.78
CA ILE A 94 7.46 -18.94 -10.34
C ILE A 94 6.99 -20.36 -10.03
N LEU A 95 7.43 -21.34 -10.80
CA LEU A 95 7.09 -22.75 -10.62
C LEU A 95 7.52 -23.24 -9.22
N ASN A 96 8.69 -22.78 -8.76
CA ASN A 96 9.32 -23.21 -7.52
C ASN A 96 9.15 -22.22 -6.36
N ALA A 97 8.44 -21.12 -6.54
CA ALA A 97 8.22 -20.11 -5.53
C ALA A 97 7.44 -20.64 -4.32
N ASP A 98 7.90 -20.35 -3.11
CA ASP A 98 7.11 -20.49 -1.87
C ASP A 98 6.30 -19.22 -1.60
N VAL A 99 6.84 -18.06 -2.01
CA VAL A 99 6.21 -16.74 -1.90
C VAL A 99 6.36 -15.96 -3.20
N ILE A 100 5.30 -15.32 -3.64
CA ILE A 100 5.32 -14.28 -4.67
C ILE A 100 4.93 -12.97 -4.01
N VAL A 101 5.75 -11.93 -4.14
CA VAL A 101 5.45 -10.58 -3.66
C VAL A 101 5.11 -9.69 -4.86
N LEU A 102 3.94 -9.07 -4.84
CA LEU A 102 3.53 -8.08 -5.84
C LEU A 102 3.86 -6.68 -5.29
N ALA A 103 5.08 -6.21 -5.55
CA ALA A 103 5.57 -4.89 -5.14
C ALA A 103 5.25 -3.84 -6.23
N LEU A 104 3.97 -3.68 -6.54
CA LEU A 104 3.45 -2.95 -7.70
C LEU A 104 2.45 -1.88 -7.30
N TYR A 105 2.24 -0.91 -8.20
CA TYR A 105 1.07 -0.04 -8.11
C TYR A 105 -0.22 -0.84 -8.34
N PRO A 106 -1.34 -0.45 -7.71
CA PRO A 106 -2.61 -1.18 -7.81
C PRO A 106 -3.08 -1.44 -9.24
N GLU A 107 -2.84 -0.50 -10.14
CA GLU A 107 -3.19 -0.55 -11.56
C GLU A 107 -2.38 -1.58 -12.35
N ASP A 108 -1.13 -1.83 -11.96
CA ASP A 108 -0.22 -2.76 -12.66
C ASP A 108 -0.42 -4.23 -12.25
N ILE A 109 -1.11 -4.50 -11.12
CA ILE A 109 -1.20 -5.86 -10.54
C ILE A 109 -1.89 -6.84 -11.49
N LYS A 110 -3.00 -6.44 -12.11
CA LYS A 110 -3.73 -7.32 -13.05
C LYS A 110 -2.92 -7.64 -14.30
N GLU A 111 -2.18 -6.66 -14.83
CA GLU A 111 -1.26 -6.87 -15.95
C GLU A 111 -0.19 -7.89 -15.58
N ALA A 112 0.48 -7.70 -14.43
CA ALA A 112 1.50 -8.63 -13.96
C ALA A 112 0.94 -10.05 -13.76
N LEU A 113 -0.20 -10.21 -13.08
CA LEU A 113 -0.84 -11.52 -12.92
C LEU A 113 -1.20 -12.18 -14.24
N SER A 114 -1.61 -11.40 -15.26
CA SER A 114 -1.87 -11.92 -16.60
C SER A 114 -0.61 -12.47 -17.26
N LYS A 115 0.53 -11.82 -17.07
CA LYS A 115 1.83 -12.30 -17.55
C LYS A 115 2.27 -13.58 -16.81
N LEU A 116 1.98 -13.69 -15.53
CA LEU A 116 2.30 -14.86 -14.71
C LEU A 116 1.34 -16.06 -14.93
N LYS A 117 0.21 -15.85 -15.59
CA LYS A 117 -0.84 -16.87 -15.80
C LYS A 117 -0.29 -18.20 -16.29
N PHE A 118 0.54 -18.17 -17.34
CA PHE A 118 1.08 -19.41 -17.93
C PHE A 118 1.92 -20.19 -16.92
N SER A 119 2.77 -19.51 -16.16
CA SER A 119 3.61 -20.12 -15.13
C SER A 119 2.77 -20.70 -13.98
N LEU A 120 1.71 -20.02 -13.56
CA LEU A 120 0.78 -20.51 -12.54
C LEU A 120 0.02 -21.76 -13.04
N GLN A 121 -0.45 -21.77 -14.29
CA GLN A 121 -1.12 -22.93 -14.87
C GLN A 121 -0.19 -24.13 -15.02
N LYS A 122 1.08 -23.90 -15.33
CA LYS A 122 2.09 -24.98 -15.39
C LYS A 122 2.42 -25.50 -14.00
N ARG A 123 2.48 -24.63 -12.99
CA ARG A 123 2.68 -25.02 -11.60
C ARG A 123 1.61 -26.02 -11.13
N ILE A 124 0.35 -25.80 -11.47
CA ILE A 124 -0.75 -26.74 -11.17
C ILE A 124 -0.43 -28.15 -11.68
N LYS A 125 0.18 -28.27 -12.85
CA LYS A 125 0.50 -29.58 -13.47
C LYS A 125 1.75 -30.26 -12.91
N SER A 126 2.72 -29.47 -12.43
CA SER A 126 4.04 -30.02 -12.07
C SER A 126 4.33 -29.98 -10.57
N ASN A 127 3.73 -29.06 -9.81
CA ASN A 127 3.96 -28.86 -8.37
C ASN A 127 2.63 -28.66 -7.62
N TYR A 128 1.65 -29.53 -7.88
CA TYR A 128 0.28 -29.40 -7.38
C TYR A 128 0.21 -29.20 -5.85
N GLU A 129 0.96 -30.00 -5.10
CA GLU A 129 0.95 -30.03 -3.64
C GLU A 129 1.71 -28.86 -2.98
N GLN A 130 2.55 -28.16 -3.73
CA GLN A 130 3.35 -27.09 -3.16
C GLN A 130 2.50 -25.87 -2.86
N LYS A 131 2.41 -25.47 -1.60
CA LYS A 131 1.72 -24.26 -1.15
C LYS A 131 2.38 -23.00 -1.69
N LEU A 132 1.58 -21.98 -1.94
CA LEU A 132 2.02 -20.69 -2.45
C LEU A 132 1.35 -19.55 -1.67
N THR A 133 2.16 -18.65 -1.13
CA THR A 133 1.64 -17.37 -0.63
C THR A 133 1.89 -16.25 -1.66
N ILE A 134 0.86 -15.51 -2.03
CA ILE A 134 0.96 -14.31 -2.87
C ILE A 134 0.70 -13.10 -1.98
N LEU A 135 1.72 -12.29 -1.74
CA LEU A 135 1.66 -11.08 -0.93
C LEU A 135 1.43 -9.87 -1.82
N CYS A 136 0.38 -9.11 -1.53
CA CYS A 136 0.01 -7.92 -2.30
C CYS A 136 0.51 -6.65 -1.58
N GLY A 137 1.70 -6.18 -1.94
CA GLY A 137 2.37 -5.03 -1.34
C GLY A 137 1.85 -3.69 -1.89
N THR A 138 0.57 -3.38 -1.70
CA THR A 138 -0.04 -2.12 -2.15
C THR A 138 -0.76 -1.38 -1.01
N ASN A 139 -0.81 -0.06 -1.11
CA ASN A 139 -1.54 0.77 -0.14
C ASN A 139 -3.07 0.81 -0.39
N LYS A 140 -3.55 0.29 -1.53
CA LYS A 140 -4.98 0.27 -1.85
C LYS A 140 -5.67 -0.83 -1.08
N ASN A 141 -6.79 -0.51 -0.41
CA ASN A 141 -7.62 -1.46 0.32
C ASN A 141 -8.71 -2.09 -0.56
N HIS A 142 -9.40 -3.11 -0.04
CA HIS A 142 -10.54 -3.79 -0.67
C HIS A 142 -10.24 -4.36 -2.06
N MET A 143 -9.03 -4.90 -2.24
CA MET A 143 -8.59 -5.47 -3.52
C MET A 143 -8.62 -6.99 -3.58
N MET A 144 -8.48 -7.68 -2.43
CA MET A 144 -8.23 -9.12 -2.41
C MET A 144 -9.31 -9.92 -3.11
N SER A 145 -10.60 -9.68 -2.80
CA SER A 145 -11.72 -10.37 -3.47
C SER A 145 -11.77 -10.11 -4.99
N LYS A 146 -11.40 -8.90 -5.42
CA LYS A 146 -11.34 -8.56 -6.85
C LYS A 146 -10.20 -9.25 -7.58
N LEU A 147 -9.06 -9.42 -6.90
CA LEU A 147 -7.90 -10.12 -7.44
C LEU A 147 -8.13 -11.64 -7.46
N GLU A 148 -8.79 -12.18 -6.43
CA GLU A 148 -9.20 -13.57 -6.39
C GLU A 148 -10.14 -13.90 -7.55
N ASN A 149 -11.21 -13.12 -7.75
CA ASN A 149 -12.11 -13.26 -8.87
C ASN A 149 -11.37 -13.15 -10.22
N PHE A 150 -10.41 -12.22 -10.33
CA PHE A 150 -9.59 -12.09 -11.52
C PHE A 150 -8.74 -13.35 -11.80
N LEU A 151 -8.13 -13.94 -10.78
CA LEU A 151 -7.38 -15.18 -10.93
C LEU A 151 -8.28 -16.35 -11.35
N LEU A 152 -9.43 -16.49 -10.74
CA LEU A 152 -10.34 -17.62 -10.98
C LEU A 152 -11.15 -17.46 -12.26
N ASP A 153 -11.78 -16.30 -12.45
CA ASP A 153 -12.77 -16.08 -13.51
C ASP A 153 -12.13 -15.58 -14.82
N ASP A 154 -11.19 -14.63 -14.75
CA ASP A 154 -10.57 -14.05 -15.93
C ASP A 154 -9.35 -14.88 -16.38
N LEU A 155 -8.46 -15.23 -15.46
CA LEU A 155 -7.26 -16.02 -15.77
C LEU A 155 -7.53 -17.52 -15.81
N LYS A 156 -8.69 -17.99 -15.36
CA LYS A 156 -9.07 -19.42 -15.35
C LYS A 156 -8.07 -20.30 -14.59
N ILE A 157 -7.58 -19.82 -13.45
CA ILE A 157 -6.83 -20.66 -12.52
C ILE A 157 -7.79 -21.67 -11.90
N GLU A 158 -7.38 -22.92 -11.82
CA GLU A 158 -8.18 -24.01 -11.28
C GLU A 158 -8.58 -23.74 -9.82
N LYS A 159 -9.89 -23.63 -9.57
CA LYS A 159 -10.44 -23.20 -8.27
C LYS A 159 -10.10 -24.16 -7.15
N GLU A 160 -10.15 -25.47 -7.39
CA GLU A 160 -9.84 -26.48 -6.37
C GLU A 160 -8.38 -26.38 -5.92
N TRP A 161 -7.46 -26.25 -6.89
CA TRP A 161 -6.06 -26.03 -6.58
C TRP A 161 -5.84 -24.70 -5.86
N TYR A 162 -6.46 -23.61 -6.33
CA TYR A 162 -6.34 -22.30 -5.70
C TYR A 162 -6.79 -22.32 -4.22
N CYS A 163 -7.98 -22.84 -3.94
CA CYS A 163 -8.50 -22.91 -2.58
C CYS A 163 -7.63 -23.78 -1.66
N SER A 164 -7.03 -24.82 -2.21
CA SER A 164 -6.19 -25.75 -1.45
C SER A 164 -4.76 -25.24 -1.24
N ASN A 165 -4.19 -24.52 -2.20
CA ASN A 165 -2.76 -24.28 -2.25
C ASN A 165 -2.33 -22.81 -2.28
N VAL A 166 -3.23 -21.86 -2.51
CA VAL A 166 -2.87 -20.44 -2.63
C VAL A 166 -3.40 -19.63 -1.45
N ALA A 167 -2.54 -18.86 -0.85
CA ALA A 167 -2.90 -17.79 0.09
C ALA A 167 -2.61 -16.44 -0.56
N LEU A 168 -3.62 -15.82 -1.18
CA LEU A 168 -3.54 -14.43 -1.63
C LEU A 168 -3.79 -13.51 -0.44
N ARG A 169 -2.79 -12.69 -0.08
CA ARG A 169 -2.81 -11.90 1.16
C ARG A 169 -2.43 -10.46 0.94
N ASP A 170 -3.14 -9.60 1.63
CA ASP A 170 -2.86 -8.17 1.67
C ASP A 170 -1.75 -7.84 2.68
N MET A 171 -1.16 -6.64 2.56
CA MET A 171 -0.10 -6.16 3.45
C MET A 171 -0.26 -4.68 3.78
N ILE A 172 0.24 -4.28 4.96
CA ILE A 172 0.55 -2.88 5.27
C ILE A 172 2.06 -2.71 5.31
N ILE A 173 2.60 -1.97 4.33
CA ILE A 173 4.01 -1.61 4.31
C ILE A 173 4.21 -0.42 5.25
N ARG A 174 5.11 -0.59 6.23
CA ARG A 174 5.49 0.41 7.22
C ARG A 174 6.96 0.78 7.10
N ARG A 175 7.54 0.60 5.92
CA ARG A 175 8.88 1.07 5.53
C ARG A 175 8.75 2.11 4.43
N SER A 176 9.78 2.93 4.26
CA SER A 176 9.88 3.89 3.17
C SER A 176 11.24 3.71 2.49
N SER A 177 11.21 3.18 1.27
CA SER A 177 12.43 2.95 0.47
C SER A 177 12.59 4.05 -0.57
N ASN A 178 13.79 4.61 -0.66
CA ASN A 178 14.15 5.68 -1.57
C ASN A 178 15.39 5.33 -2.40
N SER A 179 15.46 5.91 -3.59
CA SER A 179 16.61 5.88 -4.49
C SER A 179 16.53 7.03 -5.50
N ASP A 180 17.62 7.38 -6.14
CA ASP A 180 17.65 8.46 -7.12
C ASP A 180 16.88 8.11 -8.41
N ALA A 181 16.87 6.83 -8.80
CA ALA A 181 16.18 6.33 -9.98
C ALA A 181 15.60 4.91 -9.74
N LYS A 182 14.72 4.45 -10.63
CA LYS A 182 14.13 3.10 -10.53
C LYS A 182 15.18 2.00 -10.67
N ASP A 183 16.15 2.18 -11.57
CA ASP A 183 17.26 1.28 -11.87
C ASP A 183 18.44 1.43 -10.91
N ALA A 184 18.38 2.36 -9.93
CA ALA A 184 19.43 2.56 -8.97
C ALA A 184 19.74 1.28 -8.17
N VAL A 185 21.03 1.07 -7.93
CA VAL A 185 21.58 -0.03 -7.13
C VAL A 185 22.05 0.43 -5.74
N GLN A 186 21.73 1.66 -5.38
CA GLN A 186 21.89 2.21 -4.03
C GLN A 186 20.53 2.72 -3.55
N LEU A 187 20.08 2.16 -2.46
CA LEU A 187 18.78 2.48 -1.85
C LEU A 187 18.98 2.82 -0.39
N THR A 188 18.10 3.66 0.12
CA THR A 188 17.92 3.86 1.57
C THR A 188 16.55 3.33 1.96
N THR A 189 16.44 2.68 3.11
CA THR A 189 15.14 2.25 3.65
C THR A 189 15.01 2.65 5.12
N LYS A 190 13.95 3.37 5.47
CA LYS A 190 13.64 3.71 6.86
C LYS A 190 12.86 2.57 7.51
N ILE A 191 13.40 2.04 8.62
CA ILE A 191 12.84 0.90 9.34
C ILE A 191 12.39 1.37 10.71
N VAL A 192 11.09 1.51 10.90
CA VAL A 192 10.50 1.97 12.16
C VAL A 192 9.56 0.94 12.79
N GLN A 193 8.98 0.04 11.99
CA GLN A 193 8.01 -0.95 12.43
C GLN A 193 8.02 -2.21 11.56
N THR A 194 7.39 -3.27 12.08
CA THR A 194 7.06 -4.48 11.32
C THR A 194 6.07 -4.19 10.20
N LEU A 195 6.12 -4.96 9.12
CA LEU A 195 5.11 -4.99 8.09
C LEU A 195 3.99 -5.94 8.52
N LEU A 196 2.73 -5.50 8.43
CA LEU A 196 1.59 -6.36 8.74
C LEU A 196 1.22 -7.18 7.51
N ILE A 197 1.04 -8.47 7.71
CA ILE A 197 0.62 -9.43 6.67
C ILE A 197 -0.70 -10.06 7.08
N GLN A 198 -1.66 -10.10 6.19
CA GLN A 198 -2.93 -10.79 6.41
C GLN A 198 -2.70 -12.29 6.58
N SER A 199 -3.23 -12.86 7.66
CA SER A 199 -3.15 -14.31 7.91
C SER A 199 -4.30 -15.08 7.23
N PRO A 200 -4.15 -16.41 7.06
CA PRO A 200 -2.95 -17.21 7.23
C PRO A 200 -2.02 -17.17 6.01
N VAL A 201 -0.76 -17.52 6.20
CA VAL A 201 0.24 -17.67 5.14
C VAL A 201 0.86 -19.08 5.19
N TYR A 202 1.54 -19.49 4.11
CA TYR A 202 2.15 -20.83 4.01
C TYR A 202 3.67 -20.85 4.24
N PHE A 203 4.19 -19.85 4.93
CA PHE A 203 5.60 -19.84 5.36
C PHE A 203 5.70 -19.43 6.84
N ASP A 204 6.82 -19.75 7.46
CA ASP A 204 7.05 -19.48 8.89
C ASP A 204 7.46 -18.01 9.09
N VAL A 205 6.47 -17.17 9.45
CA VAL A 205 6.67 -15.74 9.70
C VAL A 205 7.50 -15.48 10.96
N SER A 206 7.55 -16.42 11.92
CA SER A 206 8.28 -16.22 13.18
C SER A 206 9.80 -16.04 12.98
N LYS A 207 10.32 -16.44 11.82
CA LYS A 207 11.72 -16.25 11.44
C LYS A 207 12.02 -14.84 10.91
N PHE A 208 10.99 -14.08 10.59
CA PHE A 208 11.15 -12.74 10.03
C PHE A 208 10.98 -11.68 11.10
N LYS A 209 12.05 -11.03 11.50
CA LYS A 209 12.03 -9.92 12.45
C LYS A 209 11.04 -8.81 12.08
N TRP A 210 10.82 -8.61 10.78
CA TRP A 210 10.07 -7.48 10.25
C TRP A 210 8.68 -7.82 9.70
N PHE A 211 8.19 -9.05 9.91
CA PHE A 211 6.84 -9.44 9.55
C PHE A 211 6.00 -9.75 10.78
N GLU A 212 4.75 -9.34 10.75
CA GLU A 212 3.76 -9.59 11.79
C GLU A 212 2.43 -10.00 11.14
N LEU A 213 1.81 -11.06 11.64
CA LEU A 213 0.51 -11.52 11.14
C LEU A 213 -0.63 -10.73 11.78
N ASN A 214 -1.60 -10.37 10.97
CA ASN A 214 -2.81 -9.68 11.42
C ASN A 214 -4.06 -10.29 10.75
N ASN A 215 -5.09 -10.60 11.54
CA ASN A 215 -6.32 -11.21 11.04
C ASN A 215 -7.28 -10.18 10.42
N ASN A 216 -7.18 -8.90 10.83
CA ASN A 216 -8.11 -7.83 10.47
C ASN A 216 -7.43 -6.74 9.64
N LEU A 217 -6.56 -7.13 8.70
CA LEU A 217 -5.70 -6.20 7.96
C LEU A 217 -6.50 -5.17 7.14
N GLU A 218 -7.62 -5.57 6.57
CA GLU A 218 -8.49 -4.68 5.81
C GLU A 218 -9.02 -3.55 6.71
N MET A 219 -9.48 -3.88 7.91
CA MET A 219 -9.86 -2.90 8.92
C MET A 219 -8.68 -2.00 9.30
N MET A 220 -7.48 -2.55 9.51
CA MET A 220 -6.29 -1.76 9.84
C MET A 220 -5.87 -0.82 8.71
N LYS A 221 -6.08 -1.19 7.45
CA LYS A 221 -5.88 -0.30 6.30
C LYS A 221 -6.89 0.85 6.28
N ASP A 222 -8.15 0.59 6.60
CA ASP A 222 -9.16 1.65 6.71
C ASP A 222 -8.84 2.59 7.87
N ILE A 223 -8.45 2.06 9.01
CA ILE A 223 -8.00 2.88 10.14
C ILE A 223 -6.81 3.78 9.73
N LYS A 224 -5.81 3.22 9.05
CA LYS A 224 -4.68 4.01 8.50
C LYS A 224 -5.16 5.08 7.53
N LEU A 225 -6.10 4.76 6.65
CA LEU A 225 -6.67 5.70 5.69
C LEU A 225 -7.34 6.88 6.40
N PHE A 226 -8.08 6.61 7.46
CA PHE A 226 -8.88 7.61 8.19
C PHE A 226 -8.09 8.40 9.24
N THR A 227 -7.08 7.81 9.87
CA THR A 227 -6.31 8.46 10.94
C THR A 227 -4.98 9.06 10.49
N TYR A 228 -4.41 8.57 9.40
CA TYR A 228 -3.15 9.07 8.85
C TYR A 228 -3.35 9.83 7.54
N ASN A 229 -4.02 9.23 6.54
CA ASN A 229 -4.14 9.87 5.24
C ASN A 229 -5.18 10.99 5.21
N SER A 230 -6.17 10.96 6.12
CA SER A 230 -7.17 12.01 6.25
C SER A 230 -6.59 13.36 6.71
N PRO A 231 -5.92 13.45 7.89
CA PRO A 231 -5.32 14.71 8.34
C PRO A 231 -4.20 15.18 7.39
N HIS A 232 -3.49 14.27 6.74
CA HIS A 232 -2.48 14.61 5.74
C HIS A 232 -3.09 15.28 4.51
N ALA A 233 -4.22 14.76 3.99
CA ALA A 233 -4.96 15.40 2.92
C ALA A 233 -5.57 16.75 3.36
N ALA A 234 -6.08 16.84 4.59
CA ALA A 234 -6.57 18.10 5.16
C ALA A 234 -5.46 19.16 5.19
N CYS A 235 -4.25 18.78 5.67
CA CYS A 235 -3.07 19.65 5.63
C CYS A 235 -2.76 20.13 4.22
N ALA A 236 -2.79 19.24 3.23
CA ALA A 236 -2.49 19.58 1.84
C ALA A 236 -3.51 20.55 1.24
N TYR A 237 -4.80 20.29 1.39
CA TYR A 237 -5.84 21.14 0.81
C TYR A 237 -5.94 22.50 1.48
N VAL A 238 -5.87 22.54 2.83
CA VAL A 238 -5.87 23.80 3.57
C VAL A 238 -4.57 24.57 3.32
N GLY A 239 -3.42 23.89 3.36
CA GLY A 239 -2.10 24.46 3.12
C GLY A 239 -1.97 25.07 1.72
N TYR A 240 -2.52 24.39 0.70
CA TYR A 240 -2.60 24.93 -0.67
C TYR A 240 -3.33 26.28 -0.72
N LYS A 241 -4.50 26.36 -0.09
CA LYS A 241 -5.29 27.60 -0.03
C LYS A 241 -4.56 28.73 0.70
N TYR A 242 -3.70 28.39 1.67
CA TYR A 242 -2.88 29.35 2.44
C TYR A 242 -1.55 29.68 1.74
N GLY A 243 -1.27 29.08 0.56
CA GLY A 243 -0.09 29.38 -0.27
C GLY A 243 1.19 28.68 0.15
N TYR A 244 1.12 27.67 1.03
CA TYR A 244 2.27 26.84 1.41
C TYR A 244 2.69 25.91 0.24
N GLN A 245 3.96 25.54 0.20
CA GLN A 245 4.51 24.67 -0.83
C GLN A 245 4.70 23.24 -0.34
N THR A 246 5.01 23.05 0.95
CA THR A 246 5.31 21.75 1.55
C THR A 246 4.37 21.44 2.71
N ILE A 247 4.19 20.14 2.96
CA ILE A 247 3.41 19.64 4.11
C ILE A 247 4.08 20.07 5.42
N GLU A 248 5.42 20.05 5.47
CA GLU A 248 6.17 20.45 6.67
C GLU A 248 5.88 21.91 7.04
N GLU A 249 5.92 22.83 6.06
CA GLU A 249 5.62 24.24 6.30
C GLU A 249 4.16 24.41 6.75
N ALA A 250 3.23 23.80 6.05
CA ALA A 250 1.80 23.91 6.34
C ALA A 250 1.45 23.37 7.73
N SER A 251 2.03 22.24 8.13
CA SER A 251 1.76 21.62 9.43
C SER A 251 2.26 22.42 10.64
N LYS A 252 3.18 23.36 10.43
CA LYS A 252 3.65 24.30 11.48
C LYS A 252 2.67 25.45 11.71
N ASN A 253 1.74 25.70 10.77
CA ASN A 253 0.70 26.70 10.95
C ASN A 253 -0.30 26.22 12.00
N LYS A 254 -0.60 27.07 12.99
CA LYS A 254 -1.47 26.71 14.13
C LYS A 254 -2.88 26.30 13.72
N ASP A 255 -3.48 27.02 12.76
CA ASP A 255 -4.84 26.75 12.33
C ASP A 255 -4.93 25.44 11.55
N ILE A 256 -3.95 25.17 10.68
CA ILE A 256 -3.86 23.91 9.92
C ILE A 256 -3.64 22.74 10.88
N LYS A 257 -2.71 22.88 11.83
CA LYS A 257 -2.44 21.89 12.86
C LYS A 257 -3.69 21.54 13.67
N THR A 258 -4.45 22.57 14.09
CA THR A 258 -5.71 22.38 14.81
C THR A 258 -6.73 21.60 13.98
N ILE A 259 -6.86 21.89 12.66
CA ILE A 259 -7.75 21.12 11.77
C ILE A 259 -7.29 19.69 11.63
N MET A 260 -5.99 19.44 11.47
CA MET A 260 -5.44 18.08 11.36
C MET A 260 -5.72 17.25 12.61
N GLU A 261 -5.43 17.80 13.80
CA GLU A 261 -5.69 17.15 15.08
C GLU A 261 -7.18 16.87 15.29
N ALA A 262 -8.04 17.81 14.97
CA ALA A 262 -9.49 17.64 15.05
C ALA A 262 -10.00 16.59 14.07
N CYS A 263 -9.48 16.50 12.83
CA CYS A 263 -9.82 15.43 11.90
C CYS A 263 -9.45 14.04 12.47
N VAL A 264 -8.31 13.90 13.16
CA VAL A 264 -7.94 12.64 13.82
C VAL A 264 -8.92 12.29 14.94
N LEU A 265 -9.28 13.26 15.78
CA LEU A 265 -10.24 13.05 16.88
C LEU A 265 -11.64 12.67 16.39
N GLU A 266 -12.12 13.32 15.33
CA GLU A 266 -13.38 13.00 14.67
C GLU A 266 -13.32 11.60 14.05
N ALA A 267 -12.22 11.26 13.37
CA ALA A 267 -12.02 9.93 12.80
C ALA A 267 -11.97 8.83 13.87
N LYS A 268 -11.25 9.02 14.98
CA LYS A 268 -11.23 8.07 16.10
C LYS A 268 -12.64 7.78 16.62
N LYS A 269 -13.48 8.80 16.79
CA LYS A 269 -14.89 8.62 17.23
C LYS A 269 -15.69 7.78 16.24
N GLY A 270 -15.57 8.07 14.93
CA GLY A 270 -16.25 7.31 13.90
C GLY A 270 -15.77 5.86 13.83
N ILE A 271 -14.47 5.62 13.95
CA ILE A 271 -13.89 4.28 13.97
C ILE A 271 -14.42 3.47 15.16
N LEU A 272 -14.35 4.01 16.38
CA LEU A 272 -14.81 3.32 17.57
C LEU A 272 -16.32 3.01 17.58
N SER A 273 -17.10 3.73 16.77
CA SER A 273 -18.54 3.46 16.63
C SER A 273 -18.88 2.36 15.61
N SER A 274 -17.95 2.00 14.73
CA SER A 274 -18.27 1.14 13.57
C SER A 274 -17.31 -0.02 13.35
N PHE A 275 -16.14 -0.01 13.99
CA PHE A 275 -15.12 -1.05 13.84
C PHE A 275 -14.97 -1.84 15.14
N GLU A 276 -14.67 -3.12 15.01
CA GLU A 276 -14.39 -3.99 16.17
C GLU A 276 -12.94 -3.78 16.66
N ILE A 277 -12.70 -2.63 17.30
CA ILE A 277 -11.40 -2.24 17.85
C ILE A 277 -11.63 -1.51 19.18
N THR A 278 -10.77 -1.76 20.15
CA THR A 278 -10.79 -1.01 21.42
C THR A 278 -10.13 0.37 21.28
N ALA A 279 -10.40 1.28 22.21
CA ALA A 279 -9.76 2.60 22.20
C ALA A 279 -8.24 2.50 22.38
N GLU A 280 -7.77 1.58 23.22
CA GLU A 280 -6.34 1.34 23.47
C GLU A 280 -5.64 0.83 22.20
N GLU A 281 -6.18 -0.20 21.54
CA GLU A 281 -5.62 -0.71 20.26
C GLU A 281 -5.60 0.36 19.16
N LEU A 282 -6.64 1.20 19.10
CA LEU A 282 -6.69 2.30 18.15
C LEU A 282 -5.63 3.37 18.45
N ASP A 283 -5.46 3.74 19.72
CA ASP A 283 -4.46 4.71 20.15
C ASP A 283 -3.05 4.17 19.87
N ASP A 284 -2.75 2.94 20.25
CA ASP A 284 -1.48 2.25 19.95
C ASP A 284 -1.16 2.25 18.46
N PHE A 285 -2.16 2.00 17.61
CA PHE A 285 -1.97 2.02 16.16
C PHE A 285 -1.73 3.43 15.61
N VAL A 286 -2.45 4.43 16.12
CA VAL A 286 -2.34 5.82 15.67
C VAL A 286 -1.03 6.46 16.14
N ASP A 287 -0.60 6.19 17.36
CA ASP A 287 0.57 6.78 17.98
C ASP A 287 1.87 6.02 17.66
N ALA A 288 1.74 4.83 17.06
CA ALA A 288 2.89 4.05 16.63
C ALA A 288 3.86 4.86 15.74
N PRO A 289 5.19 4.69 15.89
CA PRO A 289 6.19 5.38 15.08
C PRO A 289 5.91 5.23 13.59
N LYS A 290 6.07 6.30 12.82
CA LYS A 290 5.85 6.31 11.37
C LYS A 290 7.15 6.66 10.66
N PRO A 291 7.46 6.03 9.51
CA PRO A 291 8.58 6.50 8.72
C PRO A 291 8.28 7.95 8.32
N ASN A 292 9.15 8.86 8.74
CA ASN A 292 9.06 10.23 8.24
C ASN A 292 9.11 10.19 6.72
N GLY A 293 8.18 10.88 6.06
CA GLY A 293 8.17 11.03 4.61
C GLY A 293 9.46 11.64 4.07
N GLU A 294 9.52 11.87 2.77
CA GLU A 294 10.61 12.64 2.15
C GLU A 294 10.76 13.99 2.86
N GLU A 295 12.00 14.48 3.01
CA GLU A 295 12.29 15.75 3.69
C GLU A 295 11.54 16.97 3.10
N ARG A 296 11.04 16.85 1.87
CA ARG A 296 10.22 17.87 1.19
C ARG A 296 9.03 17.23 0.50
N GLU A 297 7.96 16.99 1.26
CA GLU A 297 6.72 16.51 0.65
C GLU A 297 5.89 17.69 0.15
N TYR A 298 5.83 17.84 -1.18
CA TYR A 298 5.09 18.92 -1.83
C TYR A 298 3.58 18.75 -1.66
N ILE A 299 2.89 19.84 -1.33
CA ILE A 299 1.44 19.90 -1.18
C ILE A 299 0.74 19.43 -2.46
N THR A 300 1.22 19.81 -3.62
CA THR A 300 0.63 19.41 -4.91
C THR A 300 0.69 17.89 -5.14
N ARG A 301 1.72 17.20 -4.63
CA ARG A 301 1.80 15.73 -4.66
C ARG A 301 0.77 15.08 -3.73
N VAL A 302 0.63 15.61 -2.52
CA VAL A 302 -0.32 15.07 -1.52
C VAL A 302 -1.75 15.39 -1.90
N ALA A 303 -2.04 16.56 -2.48
CA ALA A 303 -3.36 16.97 -2.94
C ALA A 303 -3.77 16.33 -4.28
N LEU A 304 -2.82 15.82 -5.07
CA LEU A 304 -3.03 15.27 -6.42
C LEU A 304 -4.22 14.31 -6.49
N ASP A 305 -5.01 14.41 -7.56
CA ASP A 305 -6.20 13.61 -7.85
C ASP A 305 -7.31 13.75 -6.79
N PRO A 306 -7.86 14.98 -6.62
CA PRO A 306 -8.90 15.25 -5.63
C PRO A 306 -10.21 14.50 -5.91
N ILE A 307 -10.57 14.18 -7.16
CA ILE A 307 -11.78 13.38 -7.47
C ILE A 307 -11.72 12.04 -6.74
N ARG A 308 -10.60 11.32 -6.84
CA ARG A 308 -10.42 10.05 -6.12
C ARG A 308 -10.37 10.26 -4.62
N LYS A 309 -9.57 11.22 -4.13
CA LYS A 309 -9.31 11.43 -2.69
C LYS A 309 -10.52 11.99 -1.93
N LEU A 310 -11.46 12.60 -2.60
CA LEU A 310 -12.73 13.09 -2.04
C LEU A 310 -13.89 12.11 -2.27
N SER A 311 -13.68 11.00 -3.00
CA SER A 311 -14.74 10.03 -3.27
C SER A 311 -15.29 9.40 -1.98
N ARG A 312 -16.51 8.84 -2.06
CA ARG A 312 -17.31 8.33 -0.94
C ARG A 312 -16.55 7.44 0.06
N ASN A 313 -15.67 6.59 -0.43
CA ASN A 313 -14.97 5.58 0.39
C ASN A 313 -13.50 5.94 0.65
N ASP A 314 -13.06 7.14 0.30
CA ASP A 314 -11.69 7.58 0.52
C ASP A 314 -11.55 8.38 1.83
N ARG A 315 -10.35 8.78 2.16
CA ARG A 315 -9.81 9.24 3.44
C ARG A 315 -10.59 10.31 4.21
N LEU A 316 -11.25 11.25 3.52
CA LEU A 316 -12.02 12.31 4.16
C LEU A 316 -13.51 12.00 4.16
N THR A 317 -14.08 11.73 2.98
CA THR A 317 -15.50 11.47 2.83
C THR A 317 -15.91 10.15 3.48
N GLY A 318 -15.09 9.11 3.36
CA GLY A 318 -15.40 7.80 3.96
C GLY A 318 -15.62 7.88 5.45
N ILE A 319 -14.69 8.48 6.18
CA ILE A 319 -14.84 8.60 7.63
C ILE A 319 -15.91 9.65 8.03
N ALA A 320 -16.08 10.71 7.25
CA ALA A 320 -17.18 11.67 7.50
C ALA A 320 -18.56 11.01 7.35
N MET A 321 -18.73 10.10 6.37
CA MET A 321 -19.95 9.31 6.20
C MET A 321 -20.19 8.39 7.39
N ILE A 322 -19.17 7.67 7.86
CA ILE A 322 -19.24 6.83 9.05
C ILE A 322 -19.67 7.66 10.28
N CYS A 323 -19.07 8.83 10.50
CA CYS A 323 -19.46 9.72 11.58
C CYS A 323 -20.94 10.11 11.48
N MET A 324 -21.39 10.51 10.29
CA MET A 324 -22.79 10.93 10.11
C MET A 324 -23.79 9.80 10.29
N GLU A 325 -23.50 8.60 9.81
CA GLU A 325 -24.32 7.40 9.98
C GLU A 325 -24.47 7.02 11.47
N ASN A 326 -23.49 7.37 12.31
CA ASN A 326 -23.50 7.17 13.75
C ASN A 326 -23.88 8.43 14.58
N ASN A 327 -24.40 9.46 13.95
CA ASN A 327 -24.78 10.73 14.58
C ASN A 327 -23.62 11.43 15.32
N ILE A 328 -22.39 11.31 14.79
CA ILE A 328 -21.18 11.94 15.31
C ILE A 328 -20.94 13.21 14.49
N GLU A 329 -20.82 14.35 15.16
CA GLU A 329 -20.45 15.61 14.50
C GLU A 329 -18.98 15.57 14.08
N CYS A 330 -18.72 15.95 12.79
CA CYS A 330 -17.41 15.94 12.18
C CYS A 330 -17.13 17.22 11.34
N PRO A 331 -17.21 18.41 11.97
CA PRO A 331 -17.10 19.68 11.25
C PRO A 331 -15.74 19.89 10.57
N ASN A 332 -14.65 19.36 11.13
CA ASN A 332 -13.33 19.54 10.55
C ASN A 332 -13.07 18.62 9.36
N LEU A 333 -13.59 17.40 9.35
CA LEU A 333 -13.62 16.54 8.16
C LEU A 333 -14.44 17.20 7.04
N ILE A 334 -15.62 17.72 7.33
CA ILE A 334 -16.45 18.45 6.38
C ILE A 334 -15.70 19.67 5.82
N LYS A 335 -15.03 20.43 6.69
CA LYS A 335 -14.20 21.58 6.30
C LYS A 335 -13.05 21.15 5.38
N ALA A 336 -12.35 20.07 5.70
CA ALA A 336 -11.27 19.54 4.86
C ALA A 336 -11.76 19.11 3.46
N ILE A 337 -12.96 18.48 3.38
CA ILE A 337 -13.58 18.14 2.09
C ILE A 337 -13.89 19.43 1.29
N ALA A 338 -14.41 20.46 1.94
CA ALA A 338 -14.71 21.75 1.29
C ALA A 338 -13.45 22.41 0.73
N TYR A 339 -12.32 22.39 1.46
CA TYR A 339 -11.03 22.83 0.93
C TYR A 339 -10.56 21.98 -0.26
N GLY A 340 -10.76 20.66 -0.22
CA GLY A 340 -10.48 19.79 -1.35
C GLY A 340 -11.30 20.13 -2.59
N MET A 341 -12.58 20.50 -2.42
CA MET A 341 -13.43 20.99 -3.52
C MET A 341 -12.97 22.34 -4.07
N SER A 342 -12.27 23.16 -3.27
CA SER A 342 -11.71 24.44 -3.70
C SER A 342 -10.30 24.35 -4.32
N TYR A 343 -9.69 23.16 -4.32
CA TYR A 343 -8.36 22.94 -4.89
C TYR A 343 -8.39 23.10 -6.41
N ASP A 344 -7.59 24.03 -6.95
CA ASP A 344 -7.63 24.47 -8.34
C ASP A 344 -6.26 24.42 -9.06
N CYS A 345 -5.35 23.55 -8.58
CA CYS A 345 -4.02 23.39 -9.18
C CYS A 345 -4.11 23.14 -10.70
N LYS A 346 -3.45 24.00 -11.46
CA LYS A 346 -3.54 23.99 -12.94
C LYS A 346 -2.88 22.77 -13.59
N GLU A 347 -1.96 22.14 -12.91
CA GLU A 347 -1.24 20.94 -13.36
C GLU A 347 -2.04 19.66 -13.07
N ASP A 348 -3.05 19.71 -12.19
CA ASP A 348 -3.87 18.57 -11.83
C ASP A 348 -5.16 18.50 -12.67
N ILE A 349 -5.25 17.45 -13.50
CA ILE A 349 -6.42 17.22 -14.38
C ILE A 349 -7.71 17.01 -13.56
N SER A 350 -7.62 16.32 -12.42
CA SER A 350 -8.77 16.09 -11.53
C SER A 350 -9.24 17.38 -10.88
N ALA A 351 -8.34 18.25 -10.46
CA ALA A 351 -8.67 19.58 -9.93
C ALA A 351 -9.39 20.43 -11.00
N LYS A 352 -8.87 20.49 -12.22
CA LYS A 352 -9.53 21.18 -13.33
C LYS A 352 -10.94 20.67 -13.59
N LYS A 353 -11.15 19.34 -13.56
CA LYS A 353 -12.47 18.73 -13.74
C LYS A 353 -13.45 19.18 -12.64
N ILE A 354 -12.99 19.23 -11.38
CA ILE A 354 -13.84 19.74 -10.28
C ILE A 354 -14.24 21.19 -10.52
N GLN A 355 -13.29 22.06 -10.88
CA GLN A 355 -13.59 23.48 -11.13
C GLN A 355 -14.57 23.66 -12.30
N ASN A 356 -14.42 22.89 -13.37
CA ASN A 356 -15.37 22.90 -14.49
C ASN A 356 -16.76 22.42 -14.07
N LEU A 357 -16.86 21.33 -13.29
CA LEU A 357 -18.14 20.87 -12.74
C LEU A 357 -18.84 21.94 -11.90
N ILE A 358 -18.07 22.68 -11.09
CA ILE A 358 -18.61 23.77 -10.26
C ILE A 358 -19.15 24.91 -11.15
N LEU A 359 -18.44 25.24 -12.23
CA LEU A 359 -18.87 26.28 -13.17
C LEU A 359 -20.12 25.86 -13.96
N GLU A 360 -20.17 24.63 -14.44
CA GLU A 360 -21.22 24.11 -15.30
C GLU A 360 -22.52 23.77 -14.54
N LYS A 361 -22.39 23.14 -13.38
CA LYS A 361 -23.52 22.55 -12.65
C LYS A 361 -23.80 23.19 -11.28
N GLY A 362 -22.97 24.14 -10.86
CA GLY A 362 -22.99 24.70 -9.53
C GLY A 362 -22.41 23.81 -8.46
N ILE A 363 -22.04 24.41 -7.32
CA ILE A 363 -21.28 23.75 -6.24
C ILE A 363 -22.02 22.55 -5.64
N LYS A 364 -23.32 22.61 -5.44
CA LYS A 364 -24.09 21.50 -4.83
C LYS A 364 -24.00 20.23 -5.64
N LYS A 365 -24.24 20.34 -6.96
CA LYS A 365 -24.17 19.20 -7.89
C LYS A 365 -22.75 18.70 -8.06
N ALA A 366 -21.77 19.61 -8.13
CA ALA A 366 -20.37 19.24 -8.21
C ALA A 366 -19.90 18.43 -6.97
N ILE A 367 -20.30 18.82 -5.75
CA ILE A 367 -20.03 18.04 -4.54
C ILE A 367 -20.62 16.63 -4.69
N SER A 368 -21.92 16.53 -5.02
CA SER A 368 -22.60 15.23 -5.21
C SER A 368 -21.87 14.32 -6.20
N ASP A 369 -21.53 14.85 -7.37
CA ASP A 369 -20.84 14.09 -8.43
C ASP A 369 -19.43 13.64 -8.01
N VAL A 370 -18.67 14.50 -7.31
CA VAL A 370 -17.29 14.20 -6.87
C VAL A 370 -17.27 13.20 -5.73
N ILE A 371 -18.09 13.42 -4.69
CA ILE A 371 -18.06 12.49 -3.54
C ILE A 371 -18.90 11.23 -3.78
N GLY A 372 -19.70 11.15 -4.83
CA GLY A 372 -20.52 10.00 -5.17
C GLY A 372 -21.67 9.75 -4.18
N VAL A 373 -22.33 10.84 -3.72
CA VAL A 373 -23.44 10.80 -2.76
C VAL A 373 -24.61 11.61 -3.32
N ASP A 374 -25.85 11.15 -3.07
CA ASP A 374 -27.06 11.83 -3.53
C ASP A 374 -27.13 13.30 -3.07
N GLU A 375 -27.61 14.19 -3.93
CA GLU A 375 -27.68 15.63 -3.66
C GLU A 375 -28.55 16.01 -2.46
N MET A 376 -29.49 15.16 -2.08
CA MET A 376 -30.39 15.36 -0.93
C MET A 376 -29.75 14.91 0.38
N HIS A 377 -28.61 14.19 0.32
CA HIS A 377 -27.93 13.74 1.52
C HIS A 377 -27.41 14.92 2.35
N PRO A 378 -27.61 14.91 3.69
CA PRO A 378 -27.27 16.06 4.56
C PRO A 378 -25.81 16.52 4.47
N ILE A 379 -24.87 15.62 4.14
CA ILE A 379 -23.45 15.96 3.98
C ILE A 379 -23.23 17.01 2.90
N ILE A 380 -24.00 16.97 1.80
CA ILE A 380 -23.86 17.89 0.68
C ILE A 380 -24.05 19.35 1.15
N LYS A 381 -25.11 19.59 1.92
CA LYS A 381 -25.40 20.91 2.48
C LYS A 381 -24.32 21.37 3.46
N LYS A 382 -23.83 20.47 4.30
CA LYS A 382 -22.74 20.77 5.25
C LYS A 382 -21.46 21.18 4.50
N ILE A 383 -21.03 20.42 3.50
CA ILE A 383 -19.84 20.74 2.67
C ILE A 383 -20.05 22.05 1.89
N GLN A 384 -21.22 22.26 1.28
CA GLN A 384 -21.55 23.49 0.57
C GLN A 384 -21.43 24.72 1.46
N ASN A 385 -21.96 24.66 2.68
CA ASN A 385 -21.90 25.75 3.64
C ASN A 385 -20.43 26.10 4.01
N GLU A 386 -19.57 25.10 4.20
CA GLU A 386 -18.15 25.34 4.46
C GLU A 386 -17.42 25.89 3.23
N TYR A 387 -17.72 25.36 2.03
CA TYR A 387 -17.14 25.87 0.78
C TYR A 387 -17.42 27.35 0.55
N LEU A 388 -18.63 27.81 0.85
CA LEU A 388 -19.00 29.23 0.70
C LEU A 388 -18.26 30.15 1.68
N LYS A 389 -17.72 29.65 2.79
CA LYS A 389 -16.88 30.43 3.72
C LYS A 389 -15.43 30.55 3.26
N ILE A 390 -14.97 29.65 2.39
CA ILE A 390 -13.57 29.57 1.91
C ILE A 390 -13.34 30.55 0.73
N ARG A 391 -14.39 30.91 0.02
CA ARG A 391 -14.38 31.89 -1.05
C ARG A 391 -14.38 33.32 -0.47
#